data_ead7b3124369c9267eabfa5c5b278153
#
_entry.id   ead7b3124369c9267eabfa5c5b278153
#
_cell.length_a   1.000
_cell.length_b   1.000
_cell.length_c   1.000
_cell.angle_alpha   90.00
_cell.angle_beta   90.00
_cell.angle_gamma   90.00
#
_symmetry.space_group_name_H-M   'P 1'
#
loop_
_entity.id
_entity.type
_entity.pdbx_description
1 polymer ?
#
loop_
_entity_poly.entity_id
_entity_poly.type
_entity_poly.pdbx_seq_one_letter_code
_entity_poly.pdbx_strand_id
1 'polypeptide(L)'
;MIDRHAISRRTFHRLAAAAAATTVTSWSAVAGAADFPPGDYVDMHTHLGQTWNTTEPLTAEVLLRWMDAHKIAQAIVLPLVSPESSSYLLTSDFVLEQTRPYRDRLVPFCCIDPRTSYSGGHKGLVAMLQKYIDAGAKGFGEHKNGLTFDDARNMAVYAACAELKLPLLFHIDNLRNLDKPGLPGLENAVKSHPDCKFVGHGPGWWASISGDASDLGGYPKTKVAPGGAIDALMEKYPNIYGDLSAGSGAGALDRDLDFAREFLVRRQDRIMFGTDFLAPKQEVPQFELFEQKLVDLPPDVKAKVFRDNARKLLGL
;
A
#
# COMPACT_ATOMS: atom_id res chain seq x y z
N MET A 1 61.33 34.18 -15.29
CA MET A 1 62.04 33.22 -14.47
C MET A 1 61.34 33.15 -13.11
N ILE A 2 60.52 32.18 -12.88
CA ILE A 2 59.79 31.99 -11.62
C ILE A 2 60.36 30.72 -10.98
N ASP A 3 60.99 30.91 -9.82
CA ASP A 3 61.67 29.90 -9.06
C ASP A 3 60.67 28.96 -8.37
N ARG A 4 60.76 27.65 -8.64
CA ARG A 4 59.90 26.63 -8.03
C ARG A 4 60.66 26.03 -6.82
N HIS A 5 60.35 26.45 -5.61
CA HIS A 5 60.82 25.75 -4.41
C HIS A 5 60.03 24.48 -4.19
N ALA A 6 60.66 23.35 -4.43
CA ALA A 6 60.14 22.03 -4.09
C ALA A 6 60.26 21.78 -2.59
N ILE A 7 59.13 21.55 -1.93
CA ILE A 7 59.07 21.12 -0.53
C ILE A 7 59.55 19.68 -0.45
N SER A 8 60.60 19.41 0.36
CA SER A 8 61.19 18.10 0.53
C SER A 8 60.28 17.10 1.25
N ARG A 9 60.35 15.82 0.86
CA ARG A 9 59.56 14.72 1.45
C ARG A 9 59.72 14.61 2.99
N ARG A 10 60.80 15.11 3.58
CA ARG A 10 61.05 15.09 5.02
C ARG A 10 60.24 16.12 5.80
N THR A 11 59.82 17.22 5.19
CA THR A 11 58.99 18.27 5.80
C THR A 11 57.52 17.80 5.83
N PHE A 12 57.09 17.00 4.86
CA PHE A 12 55.74 16.45 4.82
C PHE A 12 55.47 15.42 5.94
N HIS A 13 56.47 14.59 6.30
CA HIS A 13 56.32 13.60 7.35
C HIS A 13 56.39 14.16 8.78
N ARG A 14 56.85 15.40 9.00
CA ARG A 14 56.82 16.07 10.32
C ARG A 14 55.53 16.83 10.63
N LEU A 15 54.72 17.14 9.61
CA LEU A 15 53.42 17.78 9.77
C LEU A 15 52.26 16.77 9.93
N ALA A 16 52.48 15.48 9.60
CA ALA A 16 51.48 14.43 9.74
C ALA A 16 51.44 13.75 11.11
N ALA A 17 52.38 14.07 12.03
CA ALA A 17 52.47 13.41 13.33
C ALA A 17 51.89 14.21 14.51
N ALA A 18 51.28 15.37 14.26
CA ALA A 18 50.73 16.24 15.29
C ALA A 18 49.18 16.36 15.33
N ALA A 19 48.47 15.49 14.60
CA ALA A 19 47.01 15.53 14.53
C ALA A 19 46.36 14.17 14.82
N ALA A 20 46.82 13.46 15.86
CA ALA A 20 46.21 12.20 16.31
C ALA A 20 45.97 12.20 17.82
N ALA A 21 45.20 13.16 18.30
CA ALA A 21 44.57 13.12 19.60
C ALA A 21 43.25 13.91 19.54
N THR A 22 42.31 13.43 18.76
CA THR A 22 40.91 13.85 18.85
C THR A 22 40.10 12.71 19.42
N THR A 23 39.60 12.94 20.61
CA THR A 23 38.63 12.18 21.36
C THR A 23 37.56 11.65 20.43
N VAL A 24 37.44 10.31 20.36
CA VAL A 24 36.28 9.63 19.81
C VAL A 24 35.13 9.89 20.77
N THR A 25 34.43 10.99 20.59
CA THR A 25 33.07 11.13 21.09
C THR A 25 32.21 10.23 20.23
N SER A 26 31.80 9.08 20.81
CA SER A 26 30.74 8.26 20.30
C SER A 26 29.49 9.11 20.16
N TRP A 27 29.26 9.61 18.96
CA TRP A 27 27.92 10.03 18.58
C TRP A 27 27.09 8.76 18.47
N SER A 28 26.38 8.43 19.53
CA SER A 28 25.16 7.66 19.42
C SER A 28 24.24 8.50 18.53
N ALA A 29 24.19 8.16 17.24
CA ALA A 29 23.13 8.63 16.38
C ALA A 29 21.84 8.07 17.00
N VAL A 30 21.19 8.90 17.82
CA VAL A 30 19.73 8.77 17.99
C VAL A 30 19.23 8.91 16.57
N ALA A 31 18.73 7.81 15.99
CA ALA A 31 17.96 7.87 14.77
C ALA A 31 16.84 8.87 15.06
N GLY A 32 16.97 10.09 14.57
CA GLY A 32 15.95 11.10 14.65
C GLY A 32 14.70 10.46 14.07
N ALA A 33 13.59 10.53 14.79
CA ALA A 33 12.29 10.22 14.22
C ALA A 33 12.24 10.99 12.90
N ALA A 34 12.06 10.29 11.79
CA ALA A 34 11.90 10.92 10.50
C ALA A 34 10.80 11.97 10.67
N ASP A 35 11.03 13.21 10.25
CA ASP A 35 10.01 14.27 10.27
C ASP A 35 8.94 13.90 9.26
N PHE A 36 7.92 13.14 9.73
CA PHE A 36 6.79 12.77 8.89
C PHE A 36 5.88 14.00 8.71
N PRO A 37 5.27 14.14 7.53
CA PRO A 37 4.26 15.16 7.31
C PRO A 37 3.19 15.11 8.40
N PRO A 38 2.71 16.26 8.91
CA PRO A 38 1.67 16.28 9.93
C PRO A 38 0.35 15.73 9.37
N GLY A 39 -0.36 14.97 10.19
CA GLY A 39 -1.66 14.42 9.85
C GLY A 39 -1.98 13.18 10.67
N ASP A 40 -3.28 12.88 10.78
CA ASP A 40 -3.79 11.77 11.57
C ASP A 40 -3.81 10.46 10.76
N TYR A 41 -3.87 10.54 9.41
CA TYR A 41 -4.08 9.41 8.53
C TYR A 41 -2.94 9.21 7.53
N VAL A 42 -2.67 7.96 7.20
CA VAL A 42 -2.01 7.53 5.95
C VAL A 42 -3.04 6.76 5.14
N ASP A 43 -3.35 7.28 3.96
CA ASP A 43 -4.35 6.70 3.06
C ASP A 43 -3.71 5.64 2.16
N MET A 44 -4.09 4.38 2.35
CA MET A 44 -3.52 3.25 1.60
C MET A 44 -4.01 3.15 0.15
N HIS A 45 -5.02 3.98 -0.26
CA HIS A 45 -5.67 3.77 -1.54
C HIS A 45 -6.21 5.06 -2.15
N THR A 46 -5.54 5.57 -3.15
CA THR A 46 -6.01 6.67 -3.99
C THR A 46 -5.61 6.45 -5.45
N HIS A 47 -6.29 7.14 -6.37
CA HIS A 47 -5.94 7.17 -7.78
C HIS A 47 -5.82 8.60 -8.28
N LEU A 48 -4.96 8.84 -9.28
CA LEU A 48 -4.90 10.10 -10.01
C LEU A 48 -5.40 9.89 -11.45
N GLY A 49 -5.72 10.98 -12.15
CA GLY A 49 -6.21 10.92 -13.51
C GLY A 49 -7.71 10.66 -13.59
N GLN A 50 -8.16 10.20 -14.74
CA GLN A 50 -9.55 9.84 -14.95
C GLN A 50 -9.75 8.34 -14.79
N THR A 51 -10.71 7.95 -13.97
CA THR A 51 -11.06 6.55 -13.73
C THR A 51 -12.51 6.28 -14.16
N TRP A 52 -12.85 5.03 -14.37
CA TRP A 52 -14.21 4.53 -14.74
C TRP A 52 -15.19 5.57 -15.28
N ASN A 53 -16.17 5.90 -14.44
CA ASN A 53 -17.29 6.78 -14.74
C ASN A 53 -17.08 8.20 -14.22
N THR A 54 -15.87 8.56 -13.84
CA THR A 54 -15.57 9.94 -13.42
C THR A 54 -15.64 10.88 -14.63
N THR A 55 -16.18 12.08 -14.41
CA THR A 55 -16.33 13.09 -15.45
C THR A 55 -15.15 14.04 -15.53
N GLU A 56 -14.38 14.12 -14.45
CA GLU A 56 -13.21 14.99 -14.32
C GLU A 56 -12.01 14.19 -13.79
N PRO A 57 -10.81 14.41 -14.32
CA PRO A 57 -9.61 13.80 -13.79
C PRO A 57 -9.26 14.37 -12.41
N LEU A 58 -8.80 13.51 -11.51
CA LEU A 58 -8.21 13.93 -10.24
C LEU A 58 -6.73 14.27 -10.46
N THR A 59 -6.33 15.53 -10.20
CA THR A 59 -4.91 15.93 -10.27
C THR A 59 -4.23 15.81 -8.92
N ALA A 60 -2.88 15.78 -8.92
CA ALA A 60 -2.11 15.72 -7.68
C ALA A 60 -2.41 16.92 -6.76
N GLU A 61 -2.57 18.12 -7.32
CA GLU A 61 -2.86 19.33 -6.53
C GLU A 61 -4.27 19.31 -5.92
N VAL A 62 -5.25 18.71 -6.62
CA VAL A 62 -6.61 18.53 -6.08
C VAL A 62 -6.56 17.52 -4.94
N LEU A 63 -5.86 16.40 -5.14
CA LEU A 63 -5.67 15.38 -4.09
C LEU A 63 -4.97 15.97 -2.86
N LEU A 64 -3.89 16.72 -3.03
CA LEU A 64 -3.15 17.33 -1.91
C LEU A 64 -4.03 18.29 -1.09
N ARG A 65 -4.80 19.16 -1.76
CA ARG A 65 -5.75 20.05 -1.05
C ARG A 65 -6.82 19.28 -0.29
N TRP A 66 -7.32 18.19 -0.87
CA TRP A 66 -8.27 17.33 -0.20
C TRP A 66 -7.66 16.61 0.99
N MET A 67 -6.43 16.11 0.87
CA MET A 67 -5.67 15.52 1.97
C MET A 67 -5.48 16.50 3.12
N ASP A 68 -5.11 17.75 2.82
CA ASP A 68 -4.94 18.79 3.85
C ASP A 68 -6.24 19.07 4.61
N ALA A 69 -7.36 19.12 3.90
CA ALA A 69 -8.68 19.32 4.50
C ALA A 69 -9.12 18.15 5.40
N HIS A 70 -8.60 16.93 5.15
CA HIS A 70 -8.97 15.71 5.87
C HIS A 70 -7.84 15.17 6.78
N LYS A 71 -6.78 15.96 7.03
CA LYS A 71 -5.64 15.58 7.88
C LYS A 71 -4.93 14.30 7.43
N ILE A 72 -4.86 14.07 6.14
CA ILE A 72 -4.12 12.93 5.56
C ILE A 72 -2.67 13.36 5.36
N ALA A 73 -1.76 12.73 6.09
CA ALA A 73 -0.33 13.01 6.01
C ALA A 73 0.27 12.55 4.69
N GLN A 74 -0.03 11.31 4.30
CA GLN A 74 0.48 10.67 3.10
C GLN A 74 -0.63 9.85 2.45
N ALA A 75 -0.62 9.76 1.11
CA ALA A 75 -1.53 8.92 0.34
C ALA A 75 -0.76 8.04 -0.64
N ILE A 76 -1.15 6.78 -0.70
CA ILE A 76 -0.65 5.83 -1.70
C ILE A 76 -1.43 6.05 -2.99
N VAL A 77 -0.70 6.23 -4.10
CA VAL A 77 -1.27 6.43 -5.42
C VAL A 77 -1.05 5.19 -6.27
N LEU A 78 -2.15 4.58 -6.68
CA LEU A 78 -2.19 3.29 -7.36
C LEU A 78 -2.48 3.44 -8.86
N PRO A 79 -1.72 2.78 -9.75
CA PRO A 79 -2.07 2.63 -11.17
C PRO A 79 -3.21 1.63 -11.38
N LEU A 80 -3.87 1.72 -12.55
CA LEU A 80 -4.92 0.83 -13.04
C LEU A 80 -4.57 0.39 -14.46
N VAL A 81 -3.91 -0.75 -14.61
CA VAL A 81 -3.24 -1.12 -15.87
C VAL A 81 -3.95 -2.22 -16.67
N SER A 82 -4.84 -2.98 -16.05
CA SER A 82 -5.57 -4.06 -16.72
C SER A 82 -6.87 -3.56 -17.33
N PRO A 83 -7.32 -4.12 -18.47
CA PRO A 83 -8.58 -3.72 -19.11
C PRO A 83 -9.80 -3.79 -18.18
N GLU A 84 -9.80 -4.73 -17.25
CA GLU A 84 -10.87 -4.91 -16.28
C GLU A 84 -10.79 -3.92 -15.11
N SER A 85 -9.63 -3.25 -14.92
CA SER A 85 -9.41 -2.38 -13.78
C SER A 85 -10.12 -1.03 -13.91
N SER A 86 -10.14 -0.45 -15.10
CA SER A 86 -10.78 0.85 -15.38
C SER A 86 -11.03 1.03 -16.87
N SER A 87 -12.01 1.88 -17.23
CA SER A 87 -12.23 2.31 -18.60
C SER A 87 -11.09 3.19 -19.14
N TYR A 88 -10.40 3.89 -18.25
CA TYR A 88 -9.21 4.69 -18.54
C TYR A 88 -8.01 4.11 -17.82
N LEU A 89 -7.03 3.60 -18.58
CA LEU A 89 -5.85 2.99 -17.96
C LEU A 89 -4.92 4.05 -17.37
N LEU A 90 -4.47 3.80 -16.16
CA LEU A 90 -3.51 4.63 -15.43
C LEU A 90 -2.22 3.84 -15.29
N THR A 91 -1.22 4.16 -16.10
CA THR A 91 0.04 3.41 -16.11
C THR A 91 0.90 3.68 -14.89
N SER A 92 1.81 2.78 -14.58
CA SER A 92 2.82 2.99 -13.53
C SER A 92 3.70 4.21 -13.81
N ASP A 93 4.06 4.42 -15.08
CA ASP A 93 4.86 5.59 -15.48
C ASP A 93 4.11 6.91 -15.23
N PHE A 94 2.81 6.95 -15.55
CA PHE A 94 1.95 8.09 -15.23
C PHE A 94 1.94 8.39 -13.72
N VAL A 95 1.69 7.40 -12.90
CA VAL A 95 1.65 7.57 -11.42
C VAL A 95 3.01 8.05 -10.91
N LEU A 96 4.10 7.45 -11.36
CA LEU A 96 5.46 7.84 -10.98
C LEU A 96 5.79 9.28 -11.37
N GLU A 97 5.36 9.71 -12.55
CA GLU A 97 5.56 11.08 -13.03
C GLU A 97 4.73 12.10 -12.24
N GLN A 98 3.44 11.85 -12.05
CA GLN A 98 2.53 12.76 -11.34
C GLN A 98 2.90 12.92 -9.86
N THR A 99 3.40 11.88 -9.21
CA THR A 99 3.79 11.92 -7.80
C THR A 99 5.20 12.44 -7.56
N ARG A 100 6.05 12.51 -8.60
CA ARG A 100 7.47 12.88 -8.45
C ARG A 100 7.72 14.20 -7.71
N PRO A 101 6.95 15.28 -7.93
CA PRO A 101 7.15 16.54 -7.21
C PRO A 101 6.72 16.49 -5.73
N TYR A 102 5.99 15.46 -5.31
CA TYR A 102 5.27 15.40 -4.04
C TYR A 102 5.56 14.11 -3.26
N ARG A 103 6.78 13.56 -3.36
CA ARG A 103 7.16 12.24 -2.81
C ARG A 103 7.11 12.15 -1.29
N ASP A 104 7.13 13.27 -0.60
CA ASP A 104 6.90 13.39 0.83
C ASP A 104 5.44 13.14 1.22
N ARG A 105 4.50 13.42 0.31
CA ARG A 105 3.05 13.33 0.51
C ARG A 105 2.38 12.20 -0.30
N LEU A 106 2.79 12.01 -1.55
CA LEU A 106 2.22 11.05 -2.50
C LEU A 106 3.19 9.90 -2.75
N VAL A 107 2.83 8.72 -2.27
CA VAL A 107 3.65 7.50 -2.33
C VAL A 107 3.20 6.65 -3.52
N PRO A 108 3.97 6.56 -4.60
CA PRO A 108 3.56 5.80 -5.77
C PRO A 108 3.69 4.29 -5.54
N PHE A 109 2.72 3.55 -6.05
CA PHE A 109 2.84 2.14 -6.34
C PHE A 109 3.10 1.92 -7.83
N CYS A 110 3.53 0.72 -8.20
CA CYS A 110 3.57 0.25 -9.58
C CYS A 110 2.63 -0.94 -9.76
N CYS A 111 2.20 -1.17 -10.98
CA CYS A 111 1.45 -2.36 -11.37
C CYS A 111 1.76 -2.72 -12.82
N ILE A 112 1.65 -3.99 -13.15
CA ILE A 112 1.65 -4.52 -14.51
C ILE A 112 0.48 -5.47 -14.68
N ASP A 113 -0.04 -5.59 -15.88
CA ASP A 113 -0.96 -6.67 -16.20
C ASP A 113 -0.18 -7.99 -16.28
N PRO A 114 -0.56 -9.04 -15.56
CA PRO A 114 0.17 -10.31 -15.56
C PRO A 114 0.13 -11.05 -16.91
N ARG A 115 -0.74 -10.61 -17.83
CA ARG A 115 -0.81 -11.09 -19.22
C ARG A 115 0.17 -10.37 -20.16
N THR A 116 0.82 -9.30 -19.65
CA THR A 116 1.83 -8.56 -20.44
C THR A 116 2.98 -9.47 -20.79
N SER A 117 3.35 -9.48 -22.08
CA SER A 117 4.51 -10.22 -22.54
C SER A 117 5.80 -9.55 -22.03
N TYR A 118 6.61 -10.32 -21.32
CA TYR A 118 7.95 -9.90 -20.90
C TYR A 118 8.97 -10.99 -21.25
N SER A 119 10.17 -10.57 -21.63
CA SER A 119 11.27 -11.50 -21.93
C SER A 119 12.05 -11.87 -20.69
N GLY A 120 12.67 -13.06 -20.69
CA GLY A 120 13.56 -13.47 -19.61
C GLY A 120 12.88 -14.17 -18.42
N GLY A 121 11.59 -14.54 -18.54
CA GLY A 121 10.86 -15.27 -17.49
C GLY A 121 10.85 -14.52 -16.17
N HIS A 122 10.97 -15.22 -15.05
CA HIS A 122 10.96 -14.63 -13.70
C HIS A 122 12.00 -13.51 -13.52
N LYS A 123 13.23 -13.71 -13.99
CA LYS A 123 14.29 -12.67 -13.91
C LYS A 123 13.93 -11.41 -14.70
N GLY A 124 13.27 -11.56 -15.85
CA GLY A 124 12.79 -10.43 -16.65
C GLY A 124 11.69 -9.67 -15.94
N LEU A 125 10.77 -10.35 -15.26
CA LEU A 125 9.73 -9.75 -14.45
C LEU A 125 10.31 -8.98 -13.26
N VAL A 126 11.22 -9.60 -12.50
CA VAL A 126 11.93 -8.95 -11.38
C VAL A 126 12.67 -7.70 -11.86
N ALA A 127 13.41 -7.79 -12.99
CA ALA A 127 14.13 -6.64 -13.55
C ALA A 127 13.18 -5.50 -13.99
N MET A 128 11.99 -5.82 -14.49
CA MET A 128 10.97 -4.83 -14.85
C MET A 128 10.42 -4.12 -13.60
N LEU A 129 10.08 -4.87 -12.57
CA LEU A 129 9.58 -4.29 -11.30
C LEU A 129 10.68 -3.49 -10.59
N GLN A 130 11.93 -3.93 -10.65
CA GLN A 130 13.06 -3.18 -10.07
C GLN A 130 13.19 -1.79 -10.67
N LYS A 131 12.97 -1.60 -11.97
CA LYS A 131 12.96 -0.26 -12.60
C LYS A 131 11.92 0.68 -11.97
N TYR A 132 10.75 0.17 -11.63
CA TYR A 132 9.73 0.98 -10.96
C TYR A 132 10.12 1.30 -9.51
N ILE A 133 10.76 0.34 -8.81
CA ILE A 133 11.31 0.59 -7.47
C ILE A 133 12.38 1.67 -7.52
N ASP A 134 13.33 1.57 -8.45
CA ASP A 134 14.40 2.55 -8.66
C ASP A 134 13.84 3.95 -9.01
N ALA A 135 12.69 4.00 -9.69
CA ALA A 135 11.94 5.22 -9.96
C ALA A 135 11.11 5.72 -8.76
N GLY A 136 11.07 4.95 -7.64
CA GLY A 136 10.49 5.35 -6.37
C GLY A 136 9.18 4.65 -5.98
N ALA A 137 8.74 3.62 -6.69
CA ALA A 137 7.59 2.81 -6.28
C ALA A 137 7.86 2.10 -4.95
N LYS A 138 6.88 2.12 -4.04
CA LYS A 138 6.98 1.53 -2.69
C LYS A 138 6.13 0.26 -2.51
N GLY A 139 5.33 -0.11 -3.50
CA GLY A 139 4.48 -1.29 -3.50
C GLY A 139 3.98 -1.62 -4.89
N PHE A 140 3.26 -2.72 -5.00
CA PHE A 140 2.62 -3.22 -6.21
C PHE A 140 1.10 -3.18 -6.05
N GLY A 141 0.37 -2.64 -7.01
CA GLY A 141 -1.10 -2.55 -7.03
C GLY A 141 -1.58 -1.24 -7.67
N GLU A 142 -2.87 -1.06 -7.90
CA GLU A 142 -3.95 -2.00 -7.56
C GLU A 142 -3.91 -3.21 -8.50
N HIS A 143 -3.63 -4.39 -7.94
CA HIS A 143 -3.65 -5.63 -8.71
C HIS A 143 -5.11 -6.03 -8.95
N LYS A 144 -5.59 -5.84 -10.18
CA LYS A 144 -7.01 -5.85 -10.53
C LYS A 144 -7.18 -6.28 -11.98
N ASN A 145 -7.18 -7.58 -12.22
CA ASN A 145 -7.21 -8.18 -13.55
C ASN A 145 -8.26 -9.31 -13.63
N GLY A 146 -8.64 -9.72 -14.85
CA GLY A 146 -9.69 -10.70 -15.10
C GLY A 146 -9.28 -12.18 -14.96
N LEU A 147 -8.22 -12.48 -14.20
CA LEU A 147 -7.76 -13.86 -13.96
C LEU A 147 -8.24 -14.36 -12.60
N THR A 148 -8.19 -15.69 -12.40
CA THR A 148 -8.34 -16.25 -11.05
C THR A 148 -7.18 -15.81 -10.15
N PHE A 149 -7.45 -15.71 -8.85
CA PHE A 149 -6.43 -15.18 -7.92
C PHE A 149 -5.15 -16.01 -7.96
N ASP A 150 -5.24 -17.32 -8.06
CA ASP A 150 -4.12 -18.26 -8.14
C ASP A 150 -3.75 -18.70 -9.58
N ASP A 151 -4.15 -17.92 -10.60
CA ASP A 151 -3.64 -18.14 -11.97
C ASP A 151 -2.11 -18.11 -12.00
N ALA A 152 -1.49 -18.98 -12.77
CA ALA A 152 -0.02 -19.09 -12.83
C ALA A 152 0.69 -17.77 -13.14
N ARG A 153 0.06 -16.87 -13.90
CA ARG A 153 0.60 -15.53 -14.23
C ARG A 153 0.52 -14.60 -13.04
N ASN A 154 -0.55 -14.65 -12.26
CA ASN A 154 -0.66 -13.95 -10.97
C ASN A 154 0.37 -14.48 -9.98
N MET A 155 0.51 -15.79 -9.86
CA MET A 155 1.50 -16.44 -9.00
C MET A 155 2.94 -16.02 -9.34
N ALA A 156 3.26 -15.84 -10.63
CA ALA A 156 4.57 -15.32 -11.05
C ALA A 156 4.80 -13.88 -10.56
N VAL A 157 3.77 -13.02 -10.59
CA VAL A 157 3.85 -11.65 -10.04
C VAL A 157 4.05 -11.70 -8.52
N TYR A 158 3.32 -12.56 -7.80
CA TYR A 158 3.48 -12.70 -6.35
C TYR A 158 4.89 -13.16 -5.95
N ALA A 159 5.46 -14.09 -6.72
CA ALA A 159 6.85 -14.53 -6.52
C ALA A 159 7.85 -13.37 -6.71
N ALA A 160 7.67 -12.53 -7.74
CA ALA A 160 8.53 -11.37 -7.97
C ALA A 160 8.35 -10.29 -6.87
N CYS A 161 7.12 -10.04 -6.41
CA CYS A 161 6.86 -9.13 -5.30
C CYS A 161 7.49 -9.63 -4.00
N ALA A 162 7.45 -10.95 -3.73
CA ALA A 162 8.11 -11.57 -2.58
C ALA A 162 9.63 -11.35 -2.62
N GLU A 163 10.27 -11.63 -3.76
CA GLU A 163 11.71 -11.45 -3.95
C GLU A 163 12.15 -10.00 -3.74
N LEU A 164 11.37 -9.06 -4.28
CA LEU A 164 11.62 -7.62 -4.20
C LEU A 164 11.12 -6.98 -2.89
N LYS A 165 10.47 -7.74 -2.01
CA LYS A 165 9.84 -7.25 -0.76
C LYS A 165 8.83 -6.12 -1.02
N LEU A 166 8.14 -6.15 -2.16
CA LEU A 166 7.09 -5.23 -2.51
C LEU A 166 5.77 -5.70 -1.89
N PRO A 167 5.14 -4.93 -0.99
CA PRO A 167 3.76 -5.18 -0.59
C PRO A 167 2.84 -5.13 -1.80
N LEU A 168 1.90 -6.06 -1.88
CA LEU A 168 0.97 -6.19 -3.00
C LEU A 168 -0.46 -5.89 -2.54
N LEU A 169 -1.04 -4.79 -3.04
CA LEU A 169 -2.44 -4.45 -2.83
C LEU A 169 -3.27 -5.02 -3.96
N PHE A 170 -4.26 -5.83 -3.61
CA PHE A 170 -5.12 -6.53 -4.57
C PHE A 170 -6.60 -6.23 -4.36
N HIS A 171 -7.35 -6.30 -5.46
CA HIS A 171 -8.80 -6.22 -5.49
C HIS A 171 -9.39 -7.61 -5.78
N ILE A 172 -10.45 -7.99 -5.08
CA ILE A 172 -11.27 -9.18 -5.40
C ILE A 172 -12.72 -8.75 -5.59
N ASP A 173 -13.31 -9.18 -6.69
CA ASP A 173 -14.75 -9.16 -6.93
C ASP A 173 -15.15 -10.25 -7.96
N ASN A 174 -16.39 -10.22 -8.49
CA ASN A 174 -16.87 -11.19 -9.46
C ASN A 174 -16.29 -11.04 -10.88
N LEU A 175 -15.49 -10.00 -11.14
CA LEU A 175 -14.89 -9.72 -12.45
C LEU A 175 -13.36 -9.66 -12.38
N ARG A 176 -12.80 -9.42 -11.19
CA ARG A 176 -11.38 -9.10 -11.01
C ARG A 176 -10.77 -9.94 -9.91
N ASN A 177 -9.61 -10.53 -10.22
CA ASN A 177 -8.92 -11.48 -9.34
C ASN A 177 -9.92 -12.50 -8.77
N LEU A 178 -10.53 -13.24 -9.71
CA LEU A 178 -11.66 -14.13 -9.45
C LEU A 178 -11.29 -15.16 -8.38
N ASP A 179 -12.18 -15.33 -7.40
CA ASP A 179 -12.07 -16.37 -6.39
C ASP A 179 -13.46 -16.95 -6.08
N LYS A 180 -13.51 -17.90 -5.18
CA LYS A 180 -14.75 -18.50 -4.67
C LYS A 180 -15.00 -18.04 -3.24
N PRO A 181 -16.24 -18.12 -2.74
CA PRO A 181 -16.52 -17.95 -1.31
C PRO A 181 -15.57 -18.79 -0.45
N GLY A 182 -15.05 -18.18 0.63
CA GLY A 182 -13.98 -18.76 1.42
C GLY A 182 -12.56 -18.45 0.95
N LEU A 183 -12.39 -17.83 -0.23
CA LEU A 183 -11.14 -17.33 -0.80
C LEU A 183 -10.02 -18.40 -0.93
N PRO A 184 -10.31 -19.59 -1.49
CA PRO A 184 -9.32 -20.67 -1.62
C PRO A 184 -8.15 -20.31 -2.55
N GLY A 185 -8.37 -19.52 -3.60
CA GLY A 185 -7.32 -19.04 -4.49
C GLY A 185 -6.36 -18.08 -3.80
N LEU A 186 -6.90 -17.16 -3.00
CA LEU A 186 -6.10 -16.28 -2.15
C LEU A 186 -5.30 -17.09 -1.12
N GLU A 187 -5.92 -18.06 -0.45
CA GLU A 187 -5.22 -18.91 0.51
C GLU A 187 -4.06 -19.65 -0.16
N ASN A 188 -4.26 -20.22 -1.35
CA ASN A 188 -3.21 -20.86 -2.13
C ASN A 188 -2.05 -19.91 -2.42
N ALA A 189 -2.33 -18.68 -2.86
CA ALA A 189 -1.31 -17.67 -3.17
C ALA A 189 -0.52 -17.27 -1.93
N VAL A 190 -1.19 -16.96 -0.83
CA VAL A 190 -0.59 -16.52 0.44
C VAL A 190 0.31 -17.59 1.05
N LYS A 191 -0.16 -18.84 1.03
CA LYS A 191 0.60 -20.00 1.50
C LYS A 191 1.85 -20.27 0.65
N SER A 192 1.74 -20.10 -0.67
CA SER A 192 2.82 -20.36 -1.61
C SER A 192 3.88 -19.26 -1.63
N HIS A 193 3.54 -18.04 -1.19
CA HIS A 193 4.41 -16.88 -1.18
C HIS A 193 4.45 -16.20 0.21
N PRO A 194 5.00 -16.86 1.25
CA PRO A 194 4.96 -16.34 2.62
C PRO A 194 5.71 -15.02 2.81
N ASP A 195 6.67 -14.72 1.95
CA ASP A 195 7.45 -13.48 1.97
C ASP A 195 6.75 -12.31 1.26
N CYS A 196 5.71 -12.55 0.45
CA CYS A 196 4.87 -11.51 -0.13
C CYS A 196 3.88 -11.01 0.92
N LYS A 197 3.74 -9.69 1.06
CA LYS A 197 2.75 -9.06 1.91
C LYS A 197 1.51 -8.73 1.06
N PHE A 198 0.41 -9.41 1.32
CA PHE A 198 -0.85 -9.26 0.59
C PHE A 198 -1.78 -8.29 1.34
N VAL A 199 -2.21 -7.21 0.68
CA VAL A 199 -3.13 -6.22 1.22
C VAL A 199 -4.46 -6.33 0.49
N GLY A 200 -5.49 -6.79 1.18
CA GLY A 200 -6.80 -7.09 0.60
C GLY A 200 -7.71 -5.87 0.50
N HIS A 201 -8.34 -5.71 -0.66
CA HIS A 201 -9.29 -4.66 -1.00
C HIS A 201 -10.41 -5.20 -1.88
N GLY A 202 -11.49 -4.44 -1.99
CA GLY A 202 -12.61 -4.70 -2.90
C GLY A 202 -13.78 -5.44 -2.27
N PRO A 203 -14.93 -5.48 -3.00
CA PRO A 203 -16.18 -6.04 -2.47
C PRO A 203 -16.05 -7.50 -2.05
N GLY A 204 -15.38 -8.34 -2.86
CA GLY A 204 -15.24 -9.77 -2.58
C GLY A 204 -14.33 -10.05 -1.39
N TRP A 205 -13.27 -9.27 -1.22
CA TRP A 205 -12.48 -9.31 0.00
C TRP A 205 -13.36 -8.97 1.20
N TRP A 206 -13.99 -7.79 1.22
CA TRP A 206 -14.74 -7.32 2.39
C TRP A 206 -16.06 -8.05 2.63
N ALA A 207 -16.73 -8.62 1.62
CA ALA A 207 -17.85 -9.51 1.84
C ALA A 207 -17.45 -10.77 2.63
N SER A 208 -16.23 -11.26 2.38
CA SER A 208 -15.67 -12.47 3.00
C SER A 208 -15.29 -12.30 4.49
N ILE A 209 -15.55 -11.13 5.08
CA ILE A 209 -15.48 -10.93 6.54
C ILE A 209 -16.58 -11.73 7.27
N SER A 210 -17.65 -12.10 6.56
CA SER A 210 -18.81 -12.84 7.05
C SER A 210 -18.76 -14.29 6.58
N GLY A 211 -19.13 -15.23 7.47
CA GLY A 211 -19.13 -16.66 7.18
C GLY A 211 -20.21 -17.11 6.20
N ASP A 212 -21.22 -16.27 5.96
CA ASP A 212 -22.30 -16.52 4.98
C ASP A 212 -22.07 -15.84 3.60
N ALA A 213 -20.86 -15.30 3.38
CA ALA A 213 -20.52 -14.69 2.10
C ALA A 213 -20.63 -15.68 0.95
N SER A 214 -21.55 -15.44 0.04
CA SER A 214 -21.83 -16.28 -1.15
C SER A 214 -21.64 -15.52 -2.46
N ASP A 215 -21.63 -14.18 -2.42
CA ASP A 215 -21.43 -13.29 -3.55
C ASP A 215 -20.23 -12.36 -3.29
N LEU A 216 -19.18 -12.49 -4.10
CA LEU A 216 -17.96 -11.70 -3.99
C LEU A 216 -18.04 -10.34 -4.72
N GLY A 217 -19.14 -10.03 -5.41
CA GLY A 217 -19.40 -8.72 -6.04
C GLY A 217 -20.33 -7.82 -5.22
N GLY A 218 -20.87 -8.33 -4.13
CA GLY A 218 -21.91 -7.66 -3.35
C GLY A 218 -21.40 -6.77 -2.24
N TYR A 219 -22.33 -5.93 -1.75
CA TYR A 219 -22.16 -5.07 -0.55
C TYR A 219 -23.21 -5.49 0.49
N PRO A 220 -22.98 -6.59 1.23
CA PRO A 220 -23.99 -7.12 2.15
C PRO A 220 -24.30 -6.12 3.27
N LYS A 221 -25.60 -6.06 3.67
CA LYS A 221 -26.13 -5.15 4.70
C LYS A 221 -26.56 -5.86 5.98
N THR A 222 -26.56 -7.20 5.97
CA THR A 222 -26.86 -8.03 7.14
C THR A 222 -25.72 -8.00 8.14
N LYS A 223 -25.99 -8.34 9.40
CA LYS A 223 -24.93 -8.52 10.42
C LYS A 223 -23.90 -9.56 9.96
N VAL A 224 -22.70 -9.46 10.51
CA VAL A 224 -21.59 -10.37 10.19
C VAL A 224 -21.87 -11.74 10.83
N ALA A 225 -21.95 -12.77 10.00
CA ALA A 225 -22.05 -14.15 10.47
C ALA A 225 -20.66 -14.67 10.89
N PRO A 226 -20.57 -15.49 11.96
CA PRO A 226 -19.31 -16.09 12.40
C PRO A 226 -18.65 -16.96 11.31
N GLY A 227 -17.31 -17.06 11.32
CA GLY A 227 -16.57 -17.94 10.43
C GLY A 227 -16.15 -17.29 9.10
N GLY A 228 -16.06 -15.97 9.05
CA GLY A 228 -15.59 -15.25 7.86
C GLY A 228 -14.15 -15.60 7.47
N ALA A 229 -13.91 -15.70 6.15
CA ALA A 229 -12.63 -16.11 5.61
C ALA A 229 -11.50 -15.12 5.95
N ILE A 230 -11.77 -13.82 5.98
CA ILE A 230 -10.75 -12.80 6.29
C ILE A 230 -10.13 -13.06 7.67
N ASP A 231 -10.97 -13.22 8.69
CA ASP A 231 -10.50 -13.38 10.06
C ASP A 231 -9.72 -14.71 10.23
N ALA A 232 -10.23 -15.79 9.61
CA ALA A 232 -9.57 -17.09 9.61
C ALA A 232 -8.20 -17.09 8.88
N LEU A 233 -8.13 -16.42 7.72
CA LEU A 233 -6.89 -16.31 6.96
C LEU A 233 -5.85 -15.42 7.67
N MET A 234 -6.29 -14.31 8.27
CA MET A 234 -5.41 -13.45 9.07
C MET A 234 -4.90 -14.15 10.34
N GLU A 235 -5.68 -15.07 10.93
CA GLU A 235 -5.21 -15.90 12.04
C GLU A 235 -4.11 -16.85 11.62
N LYS A 236 -4.31 -17.48 10.47
CA LYS A 236 -3.43 -18.54 9.96
C LYS A 236 -2.15 -18.02 9.31
N TYR A 237 -2.22 -16.87 8.64
CA TYR A 237 -1.14 -16.34 7.82
C TYR A 237 -0.73 -14.93 8.25
N PRO A 238 0.56 -14.71 8.62
CA PRO A 238 1.02 -13.40 9.10
C PRO A 238 1.23 -12.37 7.98
N ASN A 239 1.19 -12.79 6.72
CA ASN A 239 1.47 -11.96 5.55
C ASN A 239 0.20 -11.41 4.86
N ILE A 240 -0.97 -11.49 5.50
CA ILE A 240 -2.23 -10.89 5.04
C ILE A 240 -2.54 -9.62 5.84
N TYR A 241 -2.91 -8.57 5.12
CA TYR A 241 -3.32 -7.26 5.61
C TYR A 241 -4.64 -6.87 4.94
N GLY A 242 -5.31 -5.85 5.47
CA GLY A 242 -6.54 -5.32 4.88
C GLY A 242 -6.50 -3.80 4.74
N ASP A 243 -6.98 -3.33 3.61
CA ASP A 243 -7.20 -1.92 3.27
C ASP A 243 -8.69 -1.60 3.36
N LEU A 244 -9.06 -0.69 4.27
CA LEU A 244 -10.46 -0.32 4.58
C LEU A 244 -11.08 0.65 3.56
N SER A 245 -10.48 0.82 2.41
CA SER A 245 -10.93 1.79 1.42
C SER A 245 -12.24 1.41 0.73
N ALA A 246 -12.79 2.37 0.01
CA ALA A 246 -14.09 2.31 -0.68
C ALA A 246 -15.30 2.07 0.24
N GLY A 247 -16.48 2.08 -0.37
CA GLY A 247 -17.72 1.71 0.31
C GLY A 247 -17.76 0.24 0.76
N SER A 248 -16.93 -0.63 0.16
CA SER A 248 -16.83 -2.03 0.56
C SER A 248 -16.17 -2.19 1.93
N GLY A 249 -15.05 -1.50 2.18
CA GLY A 249 -14.36 -1.52 3.46
C GLY A 249 -15.18 -0.85 4.58
N ALA A 250 -15.68 0.36 4.32
CA ALA A 250 -16.54 1.04 5.30
C ALA A 250 -17.82 0.25 5.59
N GLY A 251 -18.51 -0.22 4.57
CA GLY A 251 -19.76 -0.97 4.72
C GLY A 251 -19.62 -2.32 5.41
N ALA A 252 -18.46 -2.96 5.26
CA ALA A 252 -18.18 -4.22 5.97
C ALA A 252 -18.14 -4.05 7.50
N LEU A 253 -17.67 -2.91 7.97
CA LEU A 253 -17.64 -2.56 9.39
C LEU A 253 -18.93 -1.91 9.86
N ASP A 254 -19.50 -0.99 9.07
CA ASP A 254 -20.68 -0.19 9.43
C ASP A 254 -21.94 -1.05 9.63
N ARG A 255 -22.05 -2.16 8.91
CA ARG A 255 -23.21 -3.08 9.03
C ARG A 255 -23.29 -3.81 10.36
N ASP A 256 -22.21 -3.87 11.15
CA ASP A 256 -22.15 -4.52 12.47
C ASP A 256 -21.05 -3.89 13.32
N LEU A 257 -21.38 -2.80 14.02
CA LEU A 257 -20.41 -2.02 14.78
C LEU A 257 -19.81 -2.77 15.97
N ASP A 258 -20.54 -3.69 16.57
CA ASP A 258 -20.02 -4.50 17.69
C ASP A 258 -18.94 -5.46 17.17
N PHE A 259 -19.23 -6.17 16.09
CA PHE A 259 -18.24 -6.99 15.41
C PHE A 259 -17.04 -6.16 14.93
N ALA A 260 -17.28 -4.96 14.37
CA ALA A 260 -16.24 -4.08 13.86
C ALA A 260 -15.23 -3.70 14.97
N ARG A 261 -15.70 -3.35 16.17
CA ARG A 261 -14.84 -3.04 17.32
C ARG A 261 -13.95 -4.23 17.68
N GLU A 262 -14.55 -5.41 17.84
CA GLU A 262 -13.82 -6.63 18.19
C GLU A 262 -12.80 -7.01 17.10
N PHE A 263 -13.19 -6.94 15.84
CA PHE A 263 -12.33 -7.24 14.69
C PHE A 263 -11.13 -6.27 14.60
N LEU A 264 -11.37 -4.97 14.71
CA LEU A 264 -10.31 -3.96 14.65
C LEU A 264 -9.32 -4.09 15.82
N VAL A 265 -9.78 -4.39 17.02
CA VAL A 265 -8.90 -4.66 18.17
C VAL A 265 -8.10 -5.94 17.95
N ARG A 266 -8.74 -7.02 17.49
CA ARG A 266 -8.09 -8.32 17.26
C ARG A 266 -7.07 -8.27 16.10
N ARG A 267 -7.34 -7.48 15.05
CA ARG A 267 -6.52 -7.38 13.84
C ARG A 267 -5.80 -6.02 13.69
N GLN A 268 -5.70 -5.26 14.78
CA GLN A 268 -5.18 -3.89 14.83
C GLN A 268 -3.82 -3.69 14.15
N ASP A 269 -2.97 -4.71 14.11
CA ASP A 269 -1.61 -4.62 13.56
C ASP A 269 -1.54 -4.87 12.04
N ARG A 270 -2.68 -5.15 11.38
CA ARG A 270 -2.73 -5.55 9.97
C ARG A 270 -3.87 -4.91 9.17
N ILE A 271 -4.67 -4.07 9.79
CA ILE A 271 -5.72 -3.29 9.11
C ILE A 271 -5.21 -1.86 8.92
N MET A 272 -5.48 -1.29 7.77
CA MET A 272 -5.02 0.05 7.40
C MET A 272 -6.18 0.90 6.86
N PHE A 273 -6.15 2.17 7.20
CA PHE A 273 -7.06 3.17 6.66
C PHE A 273 -6.80 3.38 5.17
N GLY A 274 -7.86 3.54 4.40
CA GLY A 274 -7.83 3.87 2.99
C GLY A 274 -9.16 4.47 2.56
N THR A 275 -9.17 5.23 1.49
CA THR A 275 -10.36 5.95 1.02
C THR A 275 -10.87 5.50 -0.34
N ASP A 276 -9.99 5.06 -1.22
CA ASP A 276 -10.24 4.89 -2.66
C ASP A 276 -10.70 6.21 -3.31
N PHE A 277 -10.08 7.33 -2.87
CA PHE A 277 -10.38 8.64 -3.43
C PHE A 277 -9.81 8.75 -4.85
N LEU A 278 -10.72 8.90 -5.81
CA LEU A 278 -10.41 8.83 -7.24
C LEU A 278 -11.08 9.92 -8.08
N ALA A 279 -11.93 10.75 -7.48
CA ALA A 279 -12.62 11.82 -8.18
C ALA A 279 -12.85 13.04 -7.29
N PRO A 280 -12.79 14.27 -7.84
CA PRO A 280 -13.21 15.46 -7.13
C PRO A 280 -14.64 15.32 -6.61
N LYS A 281 -14.90 15.76 -5.38
CA LYS A 281 -16.23 15.72 -4.72
C LYS A 281 -16.75 14.31 -4.37
N GLN A 282 -15.90 13.30 -4.43
CA GLN A 282 -16.27 11.96 -3.95
C GLN A 282 -16.55 12.00 -2.45
N GLU A 283 -17.64 11.36 -2.02
CA GLU A 283 -17.93 11.10 -0.62
C GLU A 283 -17.09 9.92 -0.11
N VAL A 284 -16.54 10.07 1.08
CA VAL A 284 -15.67 9.07 1.72
C VAL A 284 -16.28 8.66 3.05
N PRO A 285 -16.96 7.50 3.10
CA PRO A 285 -17.71 7.08 4.30
C PRO A 285 -16.82 6.70 5.48
N GLN A 286 -15.52 6.51 5.28
CA GLN A 286 -14.57 6.16 6.34
C GLN A 286 -14.49 7.23 7.43
N PHE A 287 -14.59 8.51 7.10
CA PHE A 287 -14.54 9.58 8.10
C PHE A 287 -15.77 9.51 9.03
N GLU A 288 -16.98 9.38 8.49
CA GLU A 288 -18.18 9.20 9.31
C GLU A 288 -18.07 7.96 10.19
N LEU A 289 -17.61 6.83 9.61
CA LEU A 289 -17.44 5.58 10.33
C LEU A 289 -16.52 5.73 11.54
N PHE A 290 -15.35 6.31 11.38
CA PHE A 290 -14.34 6.40 12.45
C PHE A 290 -14.52 7.61 13.37
N GLU A 291 -15.05 8.72 12.88
CA GLU A 291 -15.20 9.95 13.66
C GLU A 291 -16.55 10.04 14.40
N GLN A 292 -17.57 9.25 13.99
CA GLN A 292 -18.88 9.29 14.61
C GLN A 292 -19.34 7.95 15.18
N LYS A 293 -19.09 6.80 14.50
CA LYS A 293 -19.65 5.50 14.86
C LYS A 293 -18.67 4.62 15.65
N LEU A 294 -17.38 4.72 15.41
CA LEU A 294 -16.30 3.96 16.07
C LEU A 294 -15.36 4.89 16.87
N VAL A 295 -15.92 5.97 17.43
CA VAL A 295 -15.16 6.95 18.21
C VAL A 295 -14.55 6.39 19.49
N ASP A 296 -15.11 5.32 20.00
CA ASP A 296 -14.72 4.64 21.24
C ASP A 296 -13.61 3.59 21.08
N LEU A 297 -13.08 3.39 19.85
CA LEU A 297 -11.91 2.56 19.66
C LEU A 297 -10.72 3.07 20.49
N PRO A 298 -9.94 2.16 21.12
CA PRO A 298 -8.73 2.55 21.86
C PRO A 298 -7.78 3.42 21.03
N PRO A 299 -7.15 4.47 21.61
CA PRO A 299 -6.27 5.39 20.88
C PRO A 299 -5.10 4.70 20.16
N ASP A 300 -4.52 3.66 20.77
CA ASP A 300 -3.45 2.86 20.18
C ASP A 300 -3.92 2.03 18.96
N VAL A 301 -5.13 1.48 19.01
CA VAL A 301 -5.77 0.82 17.86
C VAL A 301 -5.98 1.81 16.73
N LYS A 302 -6.51 3.01 17.03
CA LYS A 302 -6.66 4.07 16.02
C LYS A 302 -5.34 4.47 15.40
N ALA A 303 -4.31 4.72 16.21
CA ALA A 303 -2.99 5.09 15.70
C ALA A 303 -2.43 4.04 14.73
N LYS A 304 -2.54 2.77 15.05
CA LYS A 304 -2.12 1.66 14.20
C LYS A 304 -2.91 1.61 12.89
N VAL A 305 -4.23 1.58 12.97
CA VAL A 305 -5.11 1.47 11.79
C VAL A 305 -5.01 2.69 10.91
N PHE A 306 -4.96 3.89 11.48
CA PHE A 306 -5.00 5.13 10.72
C PHE A 306 -3.67 5.46 10.06
N ARG A 307 -2.53 5.02 10.63
CA ARG A 307 -1.24 5.49 10.19
C ARG A 307 -0.10 4.49 10.32
N ASP A 308 0.10 3.93 11.52
CA ASP A 308 1.37 3.28 11.86
C ASP A 308 1.59 1.97 11.10
N ASN A 309 0.52 1.22 10.81
CA ASN A 309 0.60 -0.03 10.03
C ASN A 309 1.04 0.25 8.59
N ALA A 310 0.47 1.26 7.94
CA ALA A 310 0.85 1.65 6.59
C ALA A 310 2.32 2.11 6.53
N ARG A 311 2.74 2.95 7.46
CA ARG A 311 4.14 3.40 7.58
C ARG A 311 5.10 2.24 7.79
N LYS A 312 4.77 1.34 8.71
CA LYS A 312 5.59 0.14 8.98
C LYS A 312 5.69 -0.78 7.77
N LEU A 313 4.57 -1.01 7.07
CA LEU A 313 4.52 -1.89 5.91
C LEU A 313 5.36 -1.35 4.74
N LEU A 314 5.33 -0.03 4.53
CA LEU A 314 5.95 0.64 3.37
C LEU A 314 7.32 1.24 3.67
N GLY A 315 7.76 1.23 4.92
CA GLY A 315 9.02 1.85 5.33
C GLY A 315 9.03 3.38 5.11
N LEU A 316 7.93 4.04 5.51
CA LEU A 316 7.74 5.50 5.42
C LEU A 316 8.17 6.19 6.70
#